data_1c2a914e5eaa283308feffc557ef4612
#
_entry.id   1c2a914e5eaa283308feffc557ef4612
#
_cell.length_a   1.000
_cell.length_b   1.000
_cell.length_c   1.000
_cell.angle_alpha   90.00
_cell.angle_beta   90.00
_cell.angle_gamma   90.00
#
_symmetry.space_group_name_H-M   'P 1'
#
loop_
_entity.id
_entity.type
_entity.pdbx_description
1 polymer ?
#
loop_
_entity_poly.entity_id
_entity_poly.type
_entity_poly.pdbx_seq_one_letter_code
_entity_poly.pdbx_strand_id
1 'polypeptide(L)'
;KRTIDRLSVDRASAVFWDSELPGFGIRVHATGRKLFVAQARTPGGPPKRATVGRYEDMDAEDARLKAAGMIDRIRRGRDPVPTAPEEPTVADLAARFMTAHVEVNCKPATVENYESLLRLSILPSLGGLGLSAVDRSHVSALHHGLRATPARANQAVGVFSKMFKLAVAWGMTPARPNPCRSIRRYREGSCERFLTEDEYARLGRVLFEAESEGPLMASAVAAVRLLLLTGCRRNEILMLRWDDVDRRAGELRLRDSKSGPRRVPLTPAVERVLARIPRAEDNPWAIAGDKPGSRLKRLDPLWNKLRARAGLDGLRLHDCRHSYASRALALGESLSAISRLLGHKTVMTTVRYAHLARDTERASAAKVGDSIGADLTAAEAA
;
A
#
# COMPACT_ATOMS: atom_id res chain seq x y z
N LYS A 1 2.40 28.09 -48.70
CA LYS A 1 2.37 27.21 -49.90
C LYS A 1 2.95 27.93 -51.11
N ARG A 2 2.46 29.11 -51.57
CA ARG A 2 2.96 29.85 -52.73
C ARG A 2 4.46 30.17 -52.72
N THR A 3 5.07 30.37 -51.55
CA THR A 3 6.50 30.66 -51.42
C THR A 3 7.34 29.40 -51.67
N ILE A 4 6.90 28.26 -51.17
CA ILE A 4 7.59 26.95 -51.34
C ILE A 4 7.49 26.46 -52.78
N ASP A 5 6.36 26.71 -53.46
CA ASP A 5 6.18 26.31 -54.86
C ASP A 5 7.19 26.93 -55.80
N ARG A 6 7.66 28.18 -55.53
CA ARG A 6 8.63 28.96 -56.33
C ARG A 6 10.10 28.60 -56.06
N LEU A 7 10.37 27.78 -55.02
CA LEU A 7 11.77 27.37 -54.73
C LEU A 7 12.28 26.41 -55.78
N SER A 8 13.37 26.77 -56.44
CA SER A 8 14.13 25.92 -57.34
C SER A 8 15.63 26.06 -57.10
N VAL A 9 16.43 25.10 -57.52
CA VAL A 9 17.88 25.09 -57.40
C VAL A 9 18.48 24.53 -58.71
N ASP A 10 19.51 25.19 -59.21
CA ASP A 10 20.12 24.84 -60.49
C ASP A 10 21.17 23.71 -60.37
N ARG A 11 21.72 23.47 -59.19
CA ARG A 11 22.74 22.45 -58.93
C ARG A 11 22.53 21.72 -57.61
N ALA A 12 22.71 20.42 -57.59
CA ALA A 12 22.68 19.53 -56.44
C ALA A 12 21.38 19.60 -55.58
N SER A 13 21.42 20.18 -54.40
CA SER A 13 20.25 20.43 -53.53
C SER A 13 20.57 21.57 -52.55
N ALA A 14 19.55 22.36 -52.20
CA ALA A 14 19.65 23.37 -51.13
C ALA A 14 18.59 23.16 -50.09
N VAL A 15 18.85 23.63 -48.85
CA VAL A 15 17.89 23.64 -47.75
C VAL A 15 17.52 25.06 -47.44
N PHE A 16 16.23 25.35 -47.47
CA PHE A 16 15.65 26.63 -47.06
C PHE A 16 15.05 26.44 -45.67
N TRP A 17 15.55 27.20 -44.70
CA TRP A 17 15.15 27.09 -43.30
C TRP A 17 13.92 27.91 -43.01
N ASP A 18 13.08 27.38 -42.14
CA ASP A 18 11.89 28.05 -41.64
C ASP A 18 12.28 29.15 -40.64
N SER A 19 11.56 30.30 -40.68
CA SER A 19 11.84 31.43 -39.82
C SER A 19 11.25 31.31 -38.42
N GLU A 20 10.23 30.43 -38.23
CA GLU A 20 9.51 30.29 -36.97
C GLU A 20 10.05 29.13 -36.15
N LEU A 21 10.47 28.02 -36.79
CA LEU A 21 10.98 26.84 -36.09
C LEU A 21 12.46 26.58 -36.46
N PRO A 22 13.42 27.00 -35.60
CA PRO A 22 14.84 26.75 -35.84
C PRO A 22 15.15 25.25 -35.93
N GLY A 23 15.71 24.86 -37.07
CA GLY A 23 16.03 23.47 -37.38
C GLY A 23 14.97 22.77 -38.24
N PHE A 24 13.87 23.39 -38.56
CA PHE A 24 12.94 22.96 -39.60
C PHE A 24 13.25 23.62 -40.92
N GLY A 25 13.07 22.93 -42.02
CA GLY A 25 13.25 23.52 -43.36
C GLY A 25 12.79 22.59 -44.47
N ILE A 26 12.97 23.05 -45.70
CA ILE A 26 12.67 22.29 -46.89
C ILE A 26 13.94 22.12 -47.75
N ARG A 27 14.24 20.86 -48.06
CA ARG A 27 15.29 20.53 -49.04
C ARG A 27 14.68 20.45 -50.41
N VAL A 28 15.22 21.27 -51.34
CA VAL A 28 14.85 21.26 -52.75
C VAL A 28 15.99 20.63 -53.53
N HIS A 29 15.68 19.62 -54.34
CA HIS A 29 16.62 18.94 -55.23
C HIS A 29 16.56 19.56 -56.64
N ALA A 30 17.65 19.51 -57.42
CA ALA A 30 17.70 19.97 -58.79
C ALA A 30 16.65 19.31 -59.71
N THR A 31 16.17 18.09 -59.32
CA THR A 31 15.06 17.40 -59.99
C THR A 31 13.68 17.99 -59.69
N GLY A 32 13.59 19.06 -58.93
CA GLY A 32 12.30 19.61 -58.45
C GLY A 32 11.68 18.95 -57.24
N ARG A 33 12.21 17.79 -56.76
CA ARG A 33 11.72 17.12 -55.60
C ARG A 33 11.92 17.93 -54.33
N LYS A 34 10.90 18.08 -53.51
CA LYS A 34 10.89 18.87 -52.27
C LYS A 34 10.61 17.99 -51.07
N LEU A 35 11.48 18.03 -50.06
CA LEU A 35 11.35 17.28 -48.81
C LEU A 35 11.46 18.16 -47.61
N PHE A 36 10.49 18.08 -46.69
CA PHE A 36 10.62 18.68 -45.36
C PHE A 36 11.69 17.98 -44.56
N VAL A 37 12.54 18.72 -43.86
CA VAL A 37 13.63 18.21 -43.05
C VAL A 37 13.64 18.87 -41.68
N ALA A 38 14.06 18.06 -40.69
CA ALA A 38 14.34 18.50 -39.33
C ALA A 38 15.82 18.27 -39.03
N GLN A 39 16.47 19.24 -38.38
CA GLN A 39 17.87 19.14 -37.99
C GLN A 39 18.05 19.71 -36.59
N ALA A 40 18.79 19.01 -35.73
CA ALA A 40 19.23 19.52 -34.43
C ALA A 40 20.57 18.91 -34.02
N ARG A 41 21.26 19.50 -33.04
CA ARG A 41 22.45 18.93 -32.44
C ARG A 41 22.10 17.91 -31.37
N THR A 42 22.77 16.76 -31.38
CA THR A 42 22.74 15.83 -30.26
C THR A 42 23.67 16.32 -29.15
N PRO A 43 23.37 16.01 -27.87
CA PRO A 43 24.27 16.34 -26.77
C PRO A 43 25.66 15.74 -27.01
N GLY A 44 26.71 16.61 -27.10
CA GLY A 44 28.08 16.16 -27.31
C GLY A 44 28.41 15.60 -28.71
N GLY A 45 27.51 15.69 -29.71
CA GLY A 45 27.68 15.11 -31.03
C GLY A 45 27.41 16.07 -32.22
N PRO A 46 27.61 15.59 -33.45
CA PRO A 46 27.35 16.36 -34.66
C PRO A 46 25.82 16.57 -34.84
N PRO A 47 25.44 17.58 -35.69
CA PRO A 47 24.04 17.78 -36.01
C PRO A 47 23.48 16.57 -36.80
N LYS A 48 22.36 16.01 -36.30
CA LYS A 48 21.58 14.99 -37.03
C LYS A 48 20.49 15.68 -37.85
N ARG A 49 20.28 15.19 -39.07
CA ARG A 49 19.22 15.61 -39.97
C ARG A 49 18.33 14.44 -40.32
N ALA A 50 17.02 14.64 -40.29
CA ALA A 50 16.04 13.63 -40.67
C ALA A 50 15.00 14.21 -41.63
N THR A 51 14.45 13.35 -42.49
CA THR A 51 13.36 13.72 -43.39
C THR A 51 12.06 13.63 -42.63
N VAL A 52 11.24 14.71 -42.66
CA VAL A 52 9.92 14.80 -42.03
C VAL A 52 8.86 14.19 -42.94
N GLY A 53 8.93 14.48 -44.24
CA GLY A 53 8.03 13.99 -45.28
C GLY A 53 8.22 14.70 -46.62
N ARG A 54 7.45 14.29 -47.62
CA ARG A 54 7.44 14.95 -48.93
C ARG A 54 6.51 16.14 -48.90
N TYR A 55 6.84 17.20 -49.67
CA TYR A 55 6.01 18.39 -49.77
C TYR A 55 4.65 18.08 -50.43
N GLU A 56 4.59 17.07 -51.29
CA GLU A 56 3.38 16.63 -51.99
C GLU A 56 2.38 15.93 -51.06
N ASP A 57 2.88 15.28 -49.99
CA ASP A 57 2.09 14.40 -49.11
C ASP A 57 1.56 15.11 -47.85
N MET A 58 2.07 16.33 -47.55
CA MET A 58 1.68 17.04 -46.32
C MET A 58 1.81 18.56 -46.50
N ASP A 59 1.05 19.33 -45.73
CA ASP A 59 1.21 20.76 -45.72
C ASP A 59 2.38 21.22 -44.80
N ALA A 60 2.74 22.52 -44.89
CA ALA A 60 3.87 23.05 -44.15
C ALA A 60 3.63 23.16 -42.65
N GLU A 61 2.38 23.27 -42.20
CA GLU A 61 2.00 23.37 -40.78
C GLU A 61 2.08 22.04 -40.09
N ASP A 62 1.53 20.99 -40.71
CA ASP A 62 1.67 19.60 -40.25
C ASP A 62 3.13 19.14 -40.25
N ALA A 63 3.90 19.54 -41.28
CA ALA A 63 5.32 19.28 -41.36
C ALA A 63 6.10 19.95 -40.22
N ARG A 64 5.74 21.20 -39.89
CA ARG A 64 6.35 21.95 -38.77
C ARG A 64 6.06 21.29 -37.43
N LEU A 65 4.82 20.88 -37.21
CA LEU A 65 4.43 20.17 -35.98
C LEU A 65 5.21 18.88 -35.78
N LYS A 66 5.31 18.04 -36.83
CA LYS A 66 6.13 16.82 -36.82
C LYS A 66 7.60 17.11 -36.59
N ALA A 67 8.14 18.13 -37.26
CA ALA A 67 9.54 18.54 -37.14
C ALA A 67 9.88 18.98 -35.72
N ALA A 68 8.99 19.69 -35.04
CA ALA A 68 9.17 20.10 -33.65
C ALA A 68 9.41 18.90 -32.73
N GLY A 69 8.61 17.86 -32.88
CA GLY A 69 8.79 16.61 -32.12
C GLY A 69 10.10 15.90 -32.46
N MET A 70 10.48 15.85 -33.75
CA MET A 70 11.74 15.24 -34.18
C MET A 70 12.97 16.02 -33.67
N ILE A 71 12.93 17.35 -33.69
CA ILE A 71 13.98 18.23 -33.17
C ILE A 71 14.18 18.02 -31.67
N ASP A 72 13.10 17.94 -30.88
CA ASP A 72 13.15 17.67 -29.45
C ASP A 72 13.78 16.28 -29.15
N ARG A 73 13.42 15.27 -29.91
CA ARG A 73 14.03 13.92 -29.81
C ARG A 73 15.52 13.94 -30.08
N ILE A 74 15.96 14.60 -31.16
CA ILE A 74 17.39 14.72 -31.49
C ILE A 74 18.14 15.45 -30.36
N ARG A 75 17.59 16.53 -29.83
CA ARG A 75 18.18 17.28 -28.70
C ARG A 75 18.33 16.44 -27.44
N ARG A 76 17.46 15.46 -27.25
CA ARG A 76 17.53 14.47 -26.14
C ARG A 76 18.39 13.24 -26.48
N GLY A 77 19.08 13.22 -27.60
CA GLY A 77 19.93 12.08 -28.02
C GLY A 77 19.14 10.86 -28.53
N ARG A 78 17.84 11.02 -28.84
CA ARG A 78 16.98 9.95 -29.35
C ARG A 78 16.92 9.97 -30.88
N ASP A 79 16.46 8.85 -31.48
CA ASP A 79 16.23 8.83 -32.93
C ASP A 79 15.07 9.77 -33.33
N PRO A 80 15.24 10.57 -34.41
CA PRO A 80 14.26 11.55 -34.85
C PRO A 80 12.92 10.95 -35.25
N VAL A 81 12.94 9.76 -35.83
CA VAL A 81 11.73 9.00 -36.21
C VAL A 81 11.61 7.81 -35.28
N PRO A 82 10.53 7.71 -34.48
CA PRO A 82 10.29 6.47 -33.73
C PRO A 82 10.11 5.32 -34.73
N THR A 83 10.94 4.31 -34.64
CA THR A 83 10.82 3.10 -35.48
C THR A 83 9.59 2.25 -35.12
N ALA A 84 8.99 2.52 -33.96
CA ALA A 84 7.69 2.02 -33.49
C ALA A 84 7.09 3.04 -32.50
N PRO A 85 5.79 3.05 -32.21
CA PRO A 85 5.26 3.78 -31.08
C PRO A 85 6.08 3.40 -29.84
N GLU A 86 6.56 4.40 -29.07
CA GLU A 86 7.35 4.13 -27.88
C GLU A 86 6.55 3.18 -26.97
N GLU A 87 7.09 1.99 -26.77
CA GLU A 87 6.46 1.00 -25.92
C GLU A 87 6.33 1.57 -24.50
N PRO A 88 5.14 1.45 -23.87
CA PRO A 88 4.98 1.91 -22.51
C PRO A 88 6.00 1.25 -21.57
N THR A 89 6.61 2.05 -20.72
CA THR A 89 7.57 1.59 -19.71
C THR A 89 6.85 1.17 -18.42
N VAL A 90 7.59 0.53 -17.53
CA VAL A 90 7.10 0.25 -16.17
C VAL A 90 6.80 1.55 -15.40
N ALA A 91 7.53 2.65 -15.68
CA ALA A 91 7.23 3.95 -15.07
C ALA A 91 5.89 4.51 -15.54
N ASP A 92 5.57 4.41 -16.84
CA ASP A 92 4.27 4.82 -17.39
C ASP A 92 3.13 3.98 -16.79
N LEU A 93 3.36 2.67 -16.67
CA LEU A 93 2.41 1.78 -16.00
C LEU A 93 2.21 2.17 -14.53
N ALA A 94 3.26 2.51 -13.80
CA ALA A 94 3.18 2.90 -12.40
C ALA A 94 2.38 4.21 -12.24
N ALA A 95 2.61 5.19 -13.09
CA ALA A 95 1.86 6.45 -13.08
C ALA A 95 0.35 6.19 -13.31
N ARG A 96 0.02 5.42 -14.35
CA ARG A 96 -1.37 5.05 -14.64
C ARG A 96 -1.99 4.20 -13.53
N PHE A 97 -1.23 3.29 -12.93
CA PHE A 97 -1.68 2.46 -11.82
C PHE A 97 -2.07 3.31 -10.61
N MET A 98 -1.26 4.31 -10.27
CA MET A 98 -1.58 5.21 -9.16
C MET A 98 -2.87 5.98 -9.43
N THR A 99 -2.96 6.69 -10.55
CA THR A 99 -4.09 7.57 -10.85
C THR A 99 -5.39 6.80 -11.18
N ALA A 100 -5.33 5.80 -12.04
CA ALA A 100 -6.52 5.09 -12.54
C ALA A 100 -7.02 3.97 -11.61
N HIS A 101 -6.18 3.48 -10.68
CA HIS A 101 -6.57 2.37 -9.83
C HIS A 101 -6.39 2.65 -8.33
N VAL A 102 -5.23 3.12 -7.90
CA VAL A 102 -4.92 3.20 -6.47
C VAL A 102 -5.67 4.34 -5.79
N GLU A 103 -5.62 5.55 -6.34
CA GLU A 103 -6.29 6.73 -5.79
C GLU A 103 -7.81 6.58 -5.77
N VAL A 104 -8.37 5.88 -6.78
CA VAL A 104 -9.81 5.66 -6.90
C VAL A 104 -10.33 4.56 -5.95
N ASN A 105 -9.55 3.49 -5.75
CA ASN A 105 -10.07 2.25 -5.13
C ASN A 105 -9.44 1.95 -3.76
N CYS A 106 -8.45 2.70 -3.31
CA CYS A 106 -7.71 2.38 -2.10
C CYS A 106 -7.88 3.43 -1.00
N LYS A 107 -7.79 2.98 0.25
CA LYS A 107 -7.74 3.89 1.40
C LYS A 107 -6.41 4.66 1.41
N PRO A 108 -6.34 5.88 1.97
CA PRO A 108 -5.14 6.73 1.97
C PRO A 108 -3.86 6.02 2.42
N ALA A 109 -3.90 5.23 3.50
CA ALA A 109 -2.75 4.46 3.97
C ALA A 109 -2.25 3.40 2.96
N THR A 110 -3.13 2.89 2.08
CA THR A 110 -2.72 1.97 1.00
C THR A 110 -2.08 2.73 -0.14
N VAL A 111 -2.58 3.94 -0.43
CA VAL A 111 -1.97 4.86 -1.42
C VAL A 111 -0.53 5.16 -1.03
N GLU A 112 -0.30 5.66 0.20
CA GLU A 112 1.03 5.96 0.73
C GLU A 112 1.99 4.74 0.68
N ASN A 113 1.47 3.56 1.02
CA ASN A 113 2.27 2.33 0.97
C ASN A 113 2.66 1.95 -0.47
N TYR A 114 1.73 2.08 -1.43
CA TYR A 114 2.00 1.77 -2.83
C TYR A 114 2.97 2.78 -3.44
N GLU A 115 2.82 4.07 -3.17
CA GLU A 115 3.78 5.11 -3.56
C GLU A 115 5.19 4.79 -3.03
N SER A 116 5.28 4.45 -1.74
CA SER A 116 6.56 4.06 -1.13
C SER A 116 7.19 2.84 -1.79
N LEU A 117 6.39 1.80 -2.09
CA LEU A 117 6.87 0.59 -2.77
C LEU A 117 7.33 0.87 -4.21
N LEU A 118 6.56 1.67 -4.95
CA LEU A 118 6.91 2.07 -6.30
C LEU A 118 8.21 2.88 -6.29
N ARG A 119 8.26 3.97 -5.54
CA ARG A 119 9.38 4.90 -5.51
C ARG A 119 10.68 4.28 -5.00
N LEU A 120 10.63 3.50 -3.92
CA LEU A 120 11.82 3.01 -3.23
C LEU A 120 12.24 1.59 -3.62
N SER A 121 11.37 0.84 -4.32
CA SER A 121 11.65 -0.58 -4.59
C SER A 121 11.51 -0.94 -6.07
N ILE A 122 10.41 -0.61 -6.72
CA ILE A 122 10.09 -1.10 -8.06
C ILE A 122 10.73 -0.21 -9.14
N LEU A 123 10.49 1.08 -9.10
CA LEU A 123 10.94 2.02 -10.13
C LEU A 123 12.47 2.13 -10.27
N PRO A 124 13.27 2.10 -9.19
CA PRO A 124 14.73 2.15 -9.33
C PRO A 124 15.31 0.99 -10.15
N SER A 125 14.64 -0.18 -10.12
CA SER A 125 15.13 -1.39 -10.81
C SER A 125 14.47 -1.63 -12.15
N LEU A 126 13.18 -1.34 -12.28
CA LEU A 126 12.35 -1.73 -13.42
C LEU A 126 11.82 -0.55 -14.22
N GLY A 127 11.82 0.66 -13.66
CA GLY A 127 11.08 1.81 -14.19
C GLY A 127 11.34 2.14 -15.66
N GLY A 128 12.60 2.05 -16.10
CA GLY A 128 13.00 2.35 -17.48
C GLY A 128 12.79 1.22 -18.49
N LEU A 129 12.37 0.03 -18.03
CA LEU A 129 12.16 -1.10 -18.94
C LEU A 129 10.82 -0.98 -19.67
N GLY A 130 10.81 -1.26 -20.99
CA GLY A 130 9.59 -1.45 -21.75
C GLY A 130 8.79 -2.64 -21.22
N LEU A 131 7.47 -2.56 -21.25
CA LEU A 131 6.62 -3.60 -20.66
C LEU A 131 6.82 -4.98 -21.33
N SER A 132 7.13 -5.04 -22.64
CA SER A 132 7.42 -6.30 -23.33
C SER A 132 8.74 -6.92 -22.92
N ALA A 133 9.73 -6.08 -22.54
CA ALA A 133 11.04 -6.53 -22.13
C ALA A 133 11.08 -7.10 -20.71
N VAL A 134 10.10 -6.78 -19.85
CA VAL A 134 10.08 -7.28 -18.48
C VAL A 134 9.76 -8.76 -18.44
N ASP A 135 10.69 -9.57 -18.00
CA ASP A 135 10.55 -11.01 -17.81
C ASP A 135 10.69 -11.44 -16.33
N ARG A 136 10.68 -12.75 -16.11
CA ARG A 136 10.84 -13.34 -14.78
C ARG A 136 12.21 -13.02 -14.17
N SER A 137 13.26 -12.89 -14.96
CA SER A 137 14.62 -12.65 -14.46
C SER A 137 14.71 -11.26 -13.80
N HIS A 138 14.11 -10.26 -14.41
CA HIS A 138 14.02 -8.90 -13.87
C HIS A 138 13.27 -8.86 -12.54
N VAL A 139 12.13 -9.57 -12.44
CA VAL A 139 11.36 -9.64 -11.18
C VAL A 139 12.10 -10.42 -10.10
N SER A 140 12.82 -11.48 -10.49
CA SER A 140 13.66 -12.25 -9.57
C SER A 140 14.81 -11.41 -9.01
N ALA A 141 15.47 -10.61 -9.86
CA ALA A 141 16.53 -9.69 -9.44
C ALA A 141 16.01 -8.62 -8.47
N LEU A 142 14.85 -8.00 -8.76
CA LEU A 142 14.16 -7.09 -7.84
C LEU A 142 13.90 -7.76 -6.49
N HIS A 143 13.29 -8.94 -6.49
CA HIS A 143 12.97 -9.69 -5.27
C HIS A 143 14.22 -10.04 -4.46
N HIS A 144 15.29 -10.50 -5.15
CA HIS A 144 16.56 -10.81 -4.51
C HIS A 144 17.28 -9.58 -3.94
N GLY A 145 17.23 -8.45 -4.65
CA GLY A 145 17.78 -7.17 -4.17
C GLY A 145 17.17 -6.70 -2.84
N LEU A 146 15.92 -7.07 -2.60
CA LEU A 146 15.17 -6.74 -1.37
C LEU A 146 15.23 -7.84 -0.29
N ARG A 147 16.09 -8.85 -0.42
CA ARG A 147 16.15 -10.03 0.48
C ARG A 147 16.35 -9.70 1.97
N ALA A 148 17.01 -8.58 2.28
CA ALA A 148 17.19 -8.11 3.65
C ALA A 148 15.87 -7.68 4.32
N THR A 149 14.83 -7.43 3.54
CA THR A 149 13.47 -7.06 4.00
C THR A 149 12.42 -7.96 3.35
N PRO A 150 12.28 -9.23 3.79
CA PRO A 150 11.45 -10.25 3.14
C PRO A 150 10.00 -9.84 2.88
N ALA A 151 9.35 -9.21 3.86
CA ALA A 151 7.98 -8.73 3.73
C ALA A 151 7.85 -7.66 2.63
N ARG A 152 8.80 -6.72 2.57
CA ARG A 152 8.83 -5.68 1.53
C ARG A 152 9.09 -6.28 0.15
N ALA A 153 10.00 -7.23 0.04
CA ALA A 153 10.27 -7.96 -1.20
C ALA A 153 9.00 -8.65 -1.73
N ASN A 154 8.31 -9.37 -0.86
CA ASN A 154 7.06 -10.05 -1.19
C ASN A 154 5.94 -9.08 -1.59
N GLN A 155 5.83 -7.94 -0.89
CA GLN A 155 4.87 -6.90 -1.23
C GLN A 155 5.16 -6.26 -2.59
N ALA A 156 6.43 -5.95 -2.89
CA ALA A 156 6.84 -5.39 -4.18
C ALA A 156 6.45 -6.30 -5.34
N VAL A 157 6.74 -7.60 -5.24
CA VAL A 157 6.31 -8.60 -6.25
C VAL A 157 4.78 -8.68 -6.34
N GLY A 158 4.07 -8.60 -5.22
CA GLY A 158 2.60 -8.61 -5.20
C GLY A 158 1.98 -7.40 -5.90
N VAL A 159 2.51 -6.21 -5.63
CA VAL A 159 2.07 -4.95 -6.26
C VAL A 159 2.40 -4.98 -7.76
N PHE A 160 3.63 -5.34 -8.12
CA PHE A 160 4.04 -5.42 -9.52
C PHE A 160 3.21 -6.45 -10.31
N SER A 161 2.88 -7.60 -9.69
CA SER A 161 1.98 -8.59 -10.29
C SER A 161 0.59 -8.03 -10.59
N LYS A 162 0.05 -7.19 -9.69
CA LYS A 162 -1.25 -6.51 -9.89
C LYS A 162 -1.14 -5.47 -11.00
N MET A 163 -0.09 -4.66 -11.00
CA MET A 163 0.17 -3.68 -12.05
C MET A 163 0.22 -4.33 -13.43
N PHE A 164 0.96 -5.43 -13.56
CA PHE A 164 1.11 -6.14 -14.84
C PHE A 164 -0.20 -6.73 -15.34
N LYS A 165 -1.06 -7.27 -14.45
CA LYS A 165 -2.42 -7.70 -14.82
C LYS A 165 -3.26 -6.54 -15.36
N LEU A 166 -3.16 -5.37 -14.75
CA LEU A 166 -3.87 -4.18 -15.19
C LEU A 166 -3.29 -3.63 -16.50
N ALA A 167 -1.97 -3.72 -16.72
CA ALA A 167 -1.35 -3.34 -17.99
C ALA A 167 -1.93 -4.11 -19.16
N VAL A 168 -2.11 -5.43 -19.00
CA VAL A 168 -2.79 -6.28 -20.02
C VAL A 168 -4.24 -5.86 -20.19
N ALA A 169 -4.99 -5.68 -19.11
CA ALA A 169 -6.40 -5.27 -19.15
C ALA A 169 -6.60 -3.88 -19.79
N TRP A 170 -5.63 -2.98 -19.63
CA TRP A 170 -5.64 -1.64 -20.23
C TRP A 170 -5.07 -1.56 -21.64
N GLY A 171 -4.64 -2.69 -22.22
CA GLY A 171 -4.04 -2.74 -23.55
C GLY A 171 -2.65 -2.11 -23.65
N MET A 172 -1.96 -1.88 -22.54
CA MET A 172 -0.61 -1.31 -22.53
C MET A 172 0.47 -2.33 -22.96
N THR A 173 0.18 -3.60 -22.86
CA THR A 173 1.03 -4.71 -23.33
C THR A 173 0.14 -5.84 -23.84
N PRO A 174 0.60 -6.63 -24.82
CA PRO A 174 -0.13 -7.82 -25.25
C PRO A 174 -0.37 -8.82 -24.12
N ALA A 175 -1.42 -9.64 -24.27
CA ALA A 175 -1.71 -10.72 -23.34
C ALA A 175 -0.55 -11.73 -23.31
N ARG A 176 0.08 -11.90 -22.14
CA ARG A 176 1.19 -12.82 -21.92
C ARG A 176 1.23 -13.27 -20.45
N PRO A 177 1.96 -14.36 -20.13
CA PRO A 177 2.13 -14.80 -18.75
C PRO A 177 2.71 -13.70 -17.86
N ASN A 178 2.13 -13.52 -16.68
CA ASN A 178 2.59 -12.53 -15.72
C ASN A 178 4.04 -12.88 -15.25
N PRO A 179 5.02 -11.99 -15.39
CA PRO A 179 6.42 -12.26 -15.03
C PRO A 179 6.64 -12.54 -13.55
N CYS A 180 5.68 -12.17 -12.70
CA CYS A 180 5.71 -12.48 -11.26
C CYS A 180 5.25 -13.91 -10.94
N ARG A 181 4.68 -14.64 -11.93
CA ARG A 181 4.24 -16.02 -11.73
C ARG A 181 5.45 -16.89 -11.40
N SER A 182 5.33 -17.76 -10.42
CA SER A 182 6.40 -18.66 -9.98
C SER A 182 7.61 -18.00 -9.28
N ILE A 183 7.52 -16.73 -8.86
CA ILE A 183 8.47 -16.16 -7.91
C ILE A 183 8.16 -16.73 -6.52
N ARG A 184 9.09 -17.55 -6.01
CA ARG A 184 8.97 -18.11 -4.65
C ARG A 184 9.16 -17.00 -3.62
N ARG A 185 8.11 -16.73 -2.85
CA ARG A 185 8.14 -15.70 -1.81
C ARG A 185 9.02 -16.11 -0.64
N TYR A 186 9.66 -15.14 -0.02
CA TYR A 186 10.39 -15.36 1.22
C TYR A 186 9.43 -15.75 2.34
N ARG A 187 9.92 -16.58 3.25
CA ARG A 187 9.22 -16.84 4.51
C ARG A 187 9.17 -15.54 5.31
N GLU A 188 7.99 -15.09 5.63
CA GLU A 188 7.78 -13.99 6.57
C GLU A 188 7.67 -14.59 7.97
N GLY A 189 8.47 -14.10 8.93
CA GLY A 189 8.37 -14.58 10.30
C GLY A 189 6.97 -14.25 10.85
N SER A 190 6.24 -15.26 11.28
CA SER A 190 5.07 -15.04 12.12
C SER A 190 5.58 -14.72 13.53
N CYS A 191 5.41 -13.49 13.96
CA CYS A 191 5.70 -13.16 15.35
C CYS A 191 4.43 -13.47 16.16
N GLU A 192 4.41 -14.62 16.81
CA GLU A 192 3.36 -15.00 17.75
C GLU A 192 3.86 -14.67 19.16
N ARG A 193 3.55 -13.48 19.62
CA ARG A 193 3.90 -12.95 20.93
C ARG A 193 2.63 -12.55 21.66
N PHE A 194 2.42 -13.11 22.85
CA PHE A 194 1.33 -12.74 23.75
C PHE A 194 1.88 -12.52 25.16
N LEU A 195 1.20 -11.71 25.93
CA LEU A 195 1.54 -11.37 27.30
C LEU A 195 1.25 -12.52 28.23
N THR A 196 2.23 -12.85 29.11
CA THR A 196 2.03 -13.69 30.27
C THR A 196 1.36 -12.90 31.40
N GLU A 197 0.93 -13.58 32.47
CA GLU A 197 0.34 -12.93 33.64
C GLU A 197 1.25 -11.92 34.31
N ASP A 198 2.52 -12.30 34.50
CA ASP A 198 3.54 -11.41 35.05
C ASP A 198 3.79 -10.18 34.14
N GLU A 199 3.75 -10.37 32.82
CA GLU A 199 3.90 -9.28 31.86
C GLU A 199 2.71 -8.33 31.86
N TYR A 200 1.49 -8.87 32.00
CA TYR A 200 0.30 -8.03 32.25
C TYR A 200 0.44 -7.21 33.53
N ALA A 201 0.92 -7.83 34.62
CA ALA A 201 1.11 -7.13 35.88
C ALA A 201 2.18 -6.03 35.79
N ARG A 202 3.31 -6.30 35.15
CA ARG A 202 4.39 -5.29 34.90
C ARG A 202 3.89 -4.14 34.02
N LEU A 203 3.22 -4.46 32.94
CA LEU A 203 2.64 -3.46 32.05
C LEU A 203 1.60 -2.62 32.78
N GLY A 204 0.75 -3.26 33.58
CA GLY A 204 -0.29 -2.59 34.38
C GLY A 204 0.29 -1.54 35.31
N ARG A 205 1.40 -1.83 36.02
CA ARG A 205 2.12 -0.87 36.88
C ARG A 205 2.67 0.31 36.09
N VAL A 206 3.35 0.05 34.98
CA VAL A 206 3.90 1.11 34.11
C VAL A 206 2.78 2.00 33.54
N LEU A 207 1.66 1.41 33.13
CA LEU A 207 0.52 2.17 32.64
C LEU A 207 -0.11 3.03 33.74
N PHE A 208 -0.13 2.56 34.99
CA PHE A 208 -0.62 3.33 36.12
C PHE A 208 0.28 4.53 36.42
N GLU A 209 1.59 4.34 36.49
CA GLU A 209 2.56 5.39 36.72
C GLU A 209 2.56 6.44 35.61
N ALA A 210 2.55 5.98 34.35
CA ALA A 210 2.63 6.86 33.18
C ALA A 210 1.35 7.71 32.95
N GLU A 211 0.23 7.34 33.55
CA GLU A 211 -1.04 8.06 33.37
C GLU A 211 -0.97 9.52 33.86
N SER A 212 -0.07 9.82 34.82
CA SER A 212 0.16 11.16 35.39
C SER A 212 1.21 11.99 34.66
N GLU A 213 1.91 11.43 33.63
CA GLU A 213 3.01 12.08 32.91
C GLU A 213 2.55 13.10 31.85
N GLY A 214 1.34 13.55 31.92
CA GLY A 214 0.75 14.56 31.05
C GLY A 214 -0.29 14.02 30.07
N PRO A 215 -1.04 14.93 29.42
CA PRO A 215 -2.24 14.57 28.66
C PRO A 215 -2.00 13.60 27.52
N LEU A 216 -0.89 13.75 26.78
CA LEU A 216 -0.56 12.90 25.65
C LEU A 216 -0.21 11.47 26.10
N MET A 217 0.49 11.33 27.22
CA MET A 217 0.81 10.03 27.79
C MET A 217 -0.44 9.37 28.38
N ALA A 218 -1.30 10.11 29.06
CA ALA A 218 -2.59 9.62 29.52
C ALA A 218 -3.47 9.09 28.39
N SER A 219 -3.53 9.80 27.25
CA SER A 219 -4.20 9.33 26.04
C SER A 219 -3.59 8.03 25.50
N ALA A 220 -2.26 7.92 25.51
CA ALA A 220 -1.57 6.69 25.06
C ALA A 220 -1.86 5.52 26.01
N VAL A 221 -1.84 5.74 27.31
CA VAL A 221 -2.20 4.75 28.35
C VAL A 221 -3.63 4.26 28.15
N ALA A 222 -4.58 5.17 27.97
CA ALA A 222 -5.97 4.83 27.71
C ALA A 222 -6.12 4.00 26.43
N ALA A 223 -5.44 4.39 25.34
CA ALA A 223 -5.46 3.64 24.10
C ALA A 223 -4.91 2.22 24.26
N VAL A 224 -3.78 2.04 24.97
CA VAL A 224 -3.18 0.71 25.23
C VAL A 224 -4.12 -0.15 26.08
N ARG A 225 -4.70 0.40 27.15
CA ARG A 225 -5.70 -0.32 27.97
C ARG A 225 -6.90 -0.76 27.14
N LEU A 226 -7.45 0.11 26.29
CA LEU A 226 -8.57 -0.24 25.41
C LEU A 226 -8.19 -1.31 24.40
N LEU A 227 -6.99 -1.27 23.82
CA LEU A 227 -6.49 -2.31 22.91
C LEU A 227 -6.42 -3.68 23.60
N LEU A 228 -5.92 -3.73 24.84
CA LEU A 228 -5.81 -4.96 25.62
C LEU A 228 -7.18 -5.49 26.04
N LEU A 229 -8.14 -4.62 26.41
CA LEU A 229 -9.45 -5.01 26.93
C LEU A 229 -10.47 -5.35 25.84
N THR A 230 -10.25 -4.93 24.60
CA THR A 230 -11.20 -5.13 23.51
C THR A 230 -10.69 -5.98 22.36
N GLY A 231 -9.38 -6.19 22.27
CA GLY A 231 -8.74 -6.81 21.10
C GLY A 231 -8.94 -6.03 19.80
N CYS A 232 -9.34 -4.77 19.84
CA CYS A 232 -9.52 -3.92 18.67
C CYS A 232 -8.20 -3.68 17.92
N ARG A 233 -8.31 -3.30 16.63
CA ARG A 233 -7.15 -2.83 15.88
C ARG A 233 -6.76 -1.43 16.35
N ARG A 234 -5.46 -1.11 16.29
CA ARG A 234 -4.93 0.20 16.71
C ARG A 234 -5.77 1.37 16.22
N ASN A 235 -6.03 1.44 14.92
CA ASN A 235 -6.75 2.57 14.35
C ASN A 235 -8.23 2.58 14.72
N GLU A 236 -8.84 1.45 15.06
CA GLU A 236 -10.21 1.39 15.56
C GLU A 236 -10.33 2.14 16.90
N ILE A 237 -9.34 1.99 17.78
CA ILE A 237 -9.29 2.72 19.06
C ILE A 237 -8.87 4.18 18.86
N LEU A 238 -7.84 4.46 18.03
CA LEU A 238 -7.37 5.84 17.80
C LEU A 238 -8.39 6.70 17.06
N MET A 239 -9.38 6.10 16.40
CA MET A 239 -10.46 6.79 15.68
C MET A 239 -11.79 6.72 16.44
N LEU A 240 -11.80 6.25 17.69
CA LEU A 240 -13.00 6.21 18.52
C LEU A 240 -13.42 7.63 18.87
N ARG A 241 -14.68 7.97 18.59
CA ARG A 241 -15.31 9.23 19.00
C ARG A 241 -16.17 9.02 20.24
N TRP A 242 -16.39 10.07 21.00
CA TRP A 242 -17.31 10.00 22.14
C TRP A 242 -18.74 9.63 21.73
N ASP A 243 -19.21 10.08 20.56
CA ASP A 243 -20.51 9.72 19.99
C ASP A 243 -20.64 8.24 19.60
N ASP A 244 -19.51 7.53 19.51
CA ASP A 244 -19.47 6.11 19.20
C ASP A 244 -19.54 5.23 20.46
N VAL A 245 -19.51 5.84 21.65
CA VAL A 245 -19.66 5.16 22.93
C VAL A 245 -21.15 5.16 23.33
N ASP A 246 -21.84 4.11 22.92
CA ASP A 246 -23.27 3.96 23.26
C ASP A 246 -23.43 3.20 24.56
N ARG A 247 -23.49 3.97 25.67
CA ARG A 247 -23.71 3.42 27.03
C ARG A 247 -25.09 2.79 27.19
N ARG A 248 -26.09 3.28 26.45
CA ARG A 248 -27.44 2.75 26.52
C ARG A 248 -27.54 1.38 25.87
N ALA A 249 -26.88 1.20 24.73
CA ALA A 249 -26.81 -0.10 24.06
C ALA A 249 -25.71 -1.01 24.63
N GLY A 250 -24.83 -0.50 25.50
CA GLY A 250 -23.69 -1.24 26.05
C GLY A 250 -22.63 -1.59 24.99
N GLU A 251 -22.38 -0.70 24.05
CA GLU A 251 -21.48 -1.01 22.91
C GLU A 251 -20.64 0.19 22.43
N LEU A 252 -19.48 -0.11 21.85
CA LEU A 252 -18.69 0.82 21.06
C LEU A 252 -19.03 0.60 19.58
N ARG A 253 -19.38 1.68 18.86
CA ARG A 253 -19.71 1.65 17.43
C ARG A 253 -18.49 2.03 16.59
N LEU A 254 -17.79 1.07 16.05
CA LEU A 254 -16.62 1.31 15.21
C LEU A 254 -17.07 1.54 13.76
N ARG A 255 -17.10 2.81 13.31
CA ARG A 255 -17.63 3.21 11.99
C ARG A 255 -16.75 2.79 10.84
N ASP A 256 -15.42 2.88 10.96
CA ASP A 256 -14.46 2.54 9.92
C ASP A 256 -13.46 1.49 10.40
N SER A 257 -13.79 0.23 10.20
CA SER A 257 -12.83 -0.84 10.38
C SER A 257 -12.36 -1.42 9.02
N LYS A 258 -11.25 -2.16 9.00
CA LYS A 258 -10.75 -2.84 7.79
C LYS A 258 -11.77 -3.82 7.20
N SER A 259 -12.70 -4.30 8.04
CA SER A 259 -13.74 -5.28 7.67
C SER A 259 -15.14 -4.67 7.51
N GLY A 260 -15.28 -3.35 7.59
CA GLY A 260 -16.56 -2.63 7.64
C GLY A 260 -16.95 -2.23 9.06
N PRO A 261 -18.07 -1.49 9.26
CA PRO A 261 -18.55 -1.09 10.57
C PRO A 261 -18.79 -2.31 11.46
N ARG A 262 -18.47 -2.20 12.75
CA ARG A 262 -18.72 -3.25 13.73
C ARG A 262 -19.03 -2.69 15.13
N ARG A 263 -19.61 -3.49 15.98
CA ARG A 263 -19.92 -3.20 17.37
C ARG A 263 -19.00 -4.02 18.28
N VAL A 264 -18.56 -3.41 19.37
CA VAL A 264 -17.71 -4.04 20.39
C VAL A 264 -18.40 -3.88 21.75
N PRO A 265 -18.56 -4.94 22.53
CA PRO A 265 -19.20 -4.84 23.85
C PRO A 265 -18.49 -3.84 24.77
N LEU A 266 -19.25 -2.98 25.41
CA LEU A 266 -18.80 -2.03 26.44
C LEU A 266 -18.81 -2.73 27.79
N THR A 267 -17.72 -3.45 28.08
CA THR A 267 -17.59 -4.16 29.36
C THR A 267 -17.32 -3.18 30.53
N PRO A 268 -17.61 -3.57 31.81
CA PRO A 268 -17.27 -2.72 32.94
C PRO A 268 -15.79 -2.29 33.01
N ALA A 269 -14.87 -3.13 32.53
CA ALA A 269 -13.45 -2.80 32.46
C ALA A 269 -13.17 -1.69 31.44
N VAL A 270 -13.80 -1.76 30.26
CA VAL A 270 -13.69 -0.74 29.21
C VAL A 270 -14.33 0.59 29.70
N GLU A 271 -15.49 0.51 30.34
CA GLU A 271 -16.17 1.71 30.89
C GLU A 271 -15.29 2.42 31.92
N ARG A 272 -14.64 1.69 32.83
CA ARG A 272 -13.71 2.30 33.81
C ARG A 272 -12.54 3.02 33.15
N VAL A 273 -12.04 2.53 32.02
CA VAL A 273 -10.98 3.24 31.27
C VAL A 273 -11.54 4.52 30.65
N LEU A 274 -12.70 4.43 29.98
CA LEU A 274 -13.33 5.59 29.34
C LEU A 274 -13.74 6.68 30.33
N ALA A 275 -14.18 6.30 31.53
CA ALA A 275 -14.56 7.24 32.60
C ALA A 275 -13.34 8.05 33.11
N ARG A 276 -12.12 7.54 32.99
CA ARG A 276 -10.90 8.24 33.42
C ARG A 276 -10.33 9.19 32.37
N ILE A 277 -10.77 9.09 31.12
CA ILE A 277 -10.27 9.96 30.04
C ILE A 277 -10.88 11.35 30.21
N PRO A 278 -10.08 12.41 30.35
CA PRO A 278 -10.57 13.78 30.37
C PRO A 278 -11.33 14.11 29.09
N ARG A 279 -12.57 14.54 29.21
CA ARG A 279 -13.38 14.92 28.05
C ARG A 279 -13.27 16.43 27.84
N ALA A 280 -12.54 16.85 26.80
CA ALA A 280 -12.54 18.25 26.39
C ALA A 280 -13.77 18.55 25.52
N GLU A 281 -14.48 19.66 25.77
CA GLU A 281 -15.71 20.03 25.08
C GLU A 281 -15.53 20.11 23.56
N ASP A 282 -14.39 20.64 23.09
CA ASP A 282 -14.10 20.83 21.66
C ASP A 282 -13.41 19.63 21.01
N ASN A 283 -13.25 18.51 21.70
CA ASN A 283 -12.57 17.35 21.13
C ASN A 283 -13.51 16.14 20.99
N PRO A 284 -13.93 15.79 19.77
CA PRO A 284 -14.84 14.67 19.53
C PRO A 284 -14.18 13.30 19.74
N TRP A 285 -12.86 13.23 19.86
CA TRP A 285 -12.10 11.98 19.92
C TRP A 285 -11.90 11.51 21.36
N ALA A 286 -12.17 10.23 21.61
CA ALA A 286 -11.92 9.64 22.93
C ALA A 286 -10.40 9.57 23.24
N ILE A 287 -9.57 9.37 22.22
CA ILE A 287 -8.11 9.34 22.34
C ILE A 287 -7.55 10.64 21.77
N ALA A 288 -7.46 11.67 22.62
CA ALA A 288 -7.02 13.01 22.25
C ALA A 288 -5.53 13.03 21.84
N GLY A 289 -5.21 13.87 20.88
CA GLY A 289 -3.84 14.18 20.46
C GLY A 289 -3.28 15.41 21.18
N ASP A 290 -2.14 15.89 20.70
CA ASP A 290 -1.40 17.04 21.22
C ASP A 290 -2.01 18.40 20.85
N LYS A 291 -2.83 18.43 19.79
CA LYS A 291 -3.49 19.67 19.33
C LYS A 291 -4.98 19.67 19.70
N PRO A 292 -5.55 20.83 20.04
CA PRO A 292 -6.99 20.95 20.28
C PRO A 292 -7.81 20.33 19.13
N GLY A 293 -8.89 19.63 19.45
CA GLY A 293 -9.77 18.97 18.47
C GLY A 293 -9.14 17.81 17.71
N SER A 294 -7.86 17.48 17.94
CA SER A 294 -7.19 16.38 17.25
C SER A 294 -7.20 15.08 18.05
N ARG A 295 -7.07 13.95 17.31
CA ARG A 295 -6.84 12.63 17.90
C ARG A 295 -5.37 12.30 17.97
N LEU A 296 -5.01 11.35 18.82
CA LEU A 296 -3.68 10.75 18.82
C LEU A 296 -3.43 9.99 17.49
N LYS A 297 -2.47 10.45 16.70
CA LYS A 297 -2.14 9.84 15.39
C LYS A 297 -1.04 8.79 15.49
N ARG A 298 -0.05 9.00 16.35
CA ARG A 298 1.18 8.18 16.45
C ARG A 298 1.30 7.60 17.86
N LEU A 299 0.73 6.40 18.05
CA LEU A 299 0.84 5.68 19.33
C LEU A 299 2.18 4.94 19.47
N ASP A 300 2.81 4.52 18.34
CA ASP A 300 4.00 3.68 18.37
C ASP A 300 5.18 4.25 19.19
N PRO A 301 5.55 5.56 19.10
CA PRO A 301 6.63 6.11 19.92
C PRO A 301 6.35 6.07 21.42
N LEU A 302 5.09 6.33 21.82
CA LEU A 302 4.66 6.30 23.22
C LEU A 302 4.60 4.85 23.73
N TRP A 303 4.08 3.94 22.90
CA TRP A 303 4.10 2.51 23.19
C TRP A 303 5.52 1.99 23.39
N ASN A 304 6.48 2.38 22.55
CA ASN A 304 7.87 1.96 22.68
C ASN A 304 8.48 2.40 24.02
N LYS A 305 8.12 3.58 24.55
CA LYS A 305 8.52 4.02 25.90
C LYS A 305 7.87 3.16 26.98
N LEU A 306 6.56 2.93 26.90
CA LEU A 306 5.82 2.14 27.88
C LEU A 306 6.31 0.69 27.94
N ARG A 307 6.46 0.04 26.79
CA ARG A 307 6.92 -1.35 26.72
C ARG A 307 8.34 -1.53 27.21
N ALA A 308 9.25 -0.58 26.90
CA ALA A 308 10.64 -0.62 27.39
C ALA A 308 10.70 -0.53 28.92
N ARG A 309 9.92 0.37 29.53
CA ARG A 309 9.79 0.50 31.00
C ARG A 309 9.24 -0.77 31.65
N ALA A 310 8.34 -1.46 30.96
CA ALA A 310 7.77 -2.72 31.44
C ALA A 310 8.67 -3.93 31.19
N GLY A 311 9.82 -3.79 30.52
CA GLY A 311 10.71 -4.87 30.14
C GLY A 311 10.03 -5.85 29.14
N LEU A 312 9.27 -5.33 28.16
CA LEU A 312 8.50 -6.10 27.18
C LEU A 312 9.13 -6.00 25.79
N ASP A 313 10.39 -6.40 25.67
CA ASP A 313 11.10 -6.33 24.40
C ASP A 313 10.44 -7.17 23.31
N GLY A 314 10.44 -6.63 22.08
CA GLY A 314 9.85 -7.28 20.92
C GLY A 314 8.31 -7.26 20.87
N LEU A 315 7.60 -6.84 21.93
CA LEU A 315 6.14 -6.79 21.93
C LEU A 315 5.64 -5.62 21.08
N ARG A 316 4.85 -5.90 20.05
CA ARG A 316 4.26 -4.91 19.15
C ARG A 316 2.86 -4.50 19.63
N LEU A 317 2.36 -3.33 19.26
CA LEU A 317 0.98 -2.94 19.55
C LEU A 317 -0.06 -3.97 19.07
N HIS A 318 0.20 -4.62 17.92
CA HIS A 318 -0.70 -5.63 17.40
C HIS A 318 -0.75 -6.90 18.27
N ASP A 319 0.30 -7.15 19.04
CA ASP A 319 0.38 -8.30 19.95
C ASP A 319 -0.54 -8.15 21.17
N CYS A 320 -1.01 -6.93 21.48
CA CYS A 320 -2.12 -6.72 22.43
C CYS A 320 -3.39 -7.46 22.00
N ARG A 321 -3.69 -7.44 20.70
CA ARG A 321 -4.82 -8.16 20.12
C ARG A 321 -4.58 -9.68 20.10
N HIS A 322 -3.34 -10.12 19.85
CA HIS A 322 -2.97 -11.53 19.98
C HIS A 322 -3.10 -12.00 21.42
N SER A 323 -2.69 -11.17 22.39
CA SER A 323 -2.83 -11.45 23.84
C SER A 323 -4.29 -11.54 24.27
N TYR A 324 -5.17 -10.68 23.73
CA TYR A 324 -6.62 -10.78 23.96
C TYR A 324 -7.20 -12.11 23.44
N ALA A 325 -6.83 -12.51 22.23
CA ALA A 325 -7.27 -13.76 21.63
C ALA A 325 -6.76 -15.00 22.39
N SER A 326 -5.49 -14.99 22.79
CA SER A 326 -4.89 -16.07 23.60
C SER A 326 -5.55 -16.19 24.96
N ARG A 327 -5.83 -15.05 25.64
CA ARG A 327 -6.53 -15.06 26.93
C ARG A 327 -7.96 -15.57 26.78
N ALA A 328 -8.70 -15.15 25.74
CA ALA A 328 -10.05 -15.65 25.50
C ALA A 328 -10.07 -17.17 25.29
N LEU A 329 -9.09 -17.69 24.54
CA LEU A 329 -8.95 -19.13 24.33
C LEU A 329 -8.61 -19.87 25.61
N ALA A 330 -7.71 -19.34 26.45
CA ALA A 330 -7.38 -19.91 27.76
C ALA A 330 -8.58 -19.92 28.72
N LEU A 331 -9.53 -19.01 28.55
CA LEU A 331 -10.81 -18.99 29.27
C LEU A 331 -11.86 -19.95 28.70
N GLY A 332 -11.53 -20.72 27.65
CA GLY A 332 -12.43 -21.70 27.05
C GLY A 332 -13.35 -21.15 25.97
N GLU A 333 -13.17 -19.91 25.53
CA GLU A 333 -13.99 -19.32 24.48
C GLU A 333 -13.77 -20.02 23.13
N SER A 334 -14.84 -20.24 22.38
CA SER A 334 -14.78 -20.87 21.07
C SER A 334 -14.09 -19.97 20.02
N LEU A 335 -13.41 -20.58 19.05
CA LEU A 335 -12.79 -19.84 17.94
C LEU A 335 -13.79 -18.97 17.17
N SER A 336 -15.06 -19.39 17.10
CA SER A 336 -16.14 -18.59 16.49
C SER A 336 -16.49 -17.36 17.33
N ALA A 337 -16.55 -17.49 18.66
CA ALA A 337 -16.76 -16.36 19.57
C ALA A 337 -15.60 -15.37 19.50
N ILE A 338 -14.35 -15.86 19.57
CA ILE A 338 -13.14 -15.06 19.43
C ILE A 338 -13.11 -14.35 18.08
N SER A 339 -13.48 -15.02 16.98
CA SER A 339 -13.55 -14.44 15.64
C SER A 339 -14.53 -13.24 15.60
N ARG A 340 -15.70 -13.36 16.21
CA ARG A 340 -16.67 -12.26 16.32
C ARG A 340 -16.16 -11.12 17.19
N LEU A 341 -15.61 -11.40 18.37
CA LEU A 341 -15.04 -10.40 19.28
C LEU A 341 -13.93 -9.59 18.59
N LEU A 342 -13.06 -10.26 17.83
CA LEU A 342 -12.00 -9.61 17.07
C LEU A 342 -12.51 -8.92 15.79
N GLY A 343 -13.67 -9.25 15.27
CA GLY A 343 -14.18 -8.74 13.98
C GLY A 343 -13.36 -9.26 12.79
N HIS A 344 -13.08 -10.56 12.77
CA HIS A 344 -12.53 -11.24 11.61
C HIS A 344 -13.65 -11.52 10.59
N LYS A 345 -13.37 -11.31 9.29
CA LYS A 345 -14.32 -11.66 8.23
C LYS A 345 -14.58 -13.16 8.11
N THR A 346 -13.57 -13.96 8.46
CA THR A 346 -13.63 -15.44 8.41
C THR A 346 -13.01 -16.01 9.67
N VAL A 347 -13.57 -17.11 10.17
CA VAL A 347 -13.02 -17.87 11.32
C VAL A 347 -11.62 -18.38 11.01
N MET A 348 -11.29 -18.68 9.73
CA MET A 348 -9.96 -19.09 9.29
C MET A 348 -8.83 -18.15 9.73
N THR A 349 -9.12 -16.85 9.89
CA THR A 349 -8.15 -15.90 10.43
C THR A 349 -7.85 -16.15 11.92
N THR A 350 -8.79 -16.76 12.64
CA THR A 350 -8.69 -17.08 14.07
C THR A 350 -8.08 -18.45 14.30
N VAL A 351 -8.09 -19.34 13.33
CA VAL A 351 -7.48 -20.70 13.39
C VAL A 351 -5.99 -20.66 13.73
N ARG A 352 -5.31 -19.55 13.44
CA ARG A 352 -3.92 -19.35 13.89
C ARG A 352 -3.70 -19.49 15.39
N TYR A 353 -4.74 -19.31 16.21
CA TYR A 353 -4.68 -19.48 17.66
C TYR A 353 -5.03 -20.91 18.11
N ALA A 354 -5.49 -21.78 17.22
CA ALA A 354 -5.98 -23.12 17.59
C ALA A 354 -4.90 -23.98 18.28
N HIS A 355 -3.62 -23.77 17.92
CA HIS A 355 -2.52 -24.51 18.55
C HIS A 355 -2.34 -24.20 20.05
N LEU A 356 -2.92 -23.09 20.54
CA LEU A 356 -2.90 -22.71 21.95
C LEU A 356 -4.01 -23.42 22.77
N ALA A 357 -4.93 -24.13 22.09
CA ALA A 357 -6.10 -24.79 22.69
C ALA A 357 -5.83 -26.20 23.23
N ARG A 358 -4.61 -26.74 23.15
CA ARG A 358 -4.32 -28.14 23.49
C ARG A 358 -4.71 -28.53 24.92
N ASP A 359 -4.56 -27.63 25.89
CA ASP A 359 -4.95 -27.91 27.27
C ASP A 359 -6.47 -27.79 27.45
N THR A 360 -7.14 -26.99 26.65
CA THR A 360 -8.61 -26.88 26.65
C THR A 360 -9.31 -28.06 26.04
N GLU A 361 -8.69 -28.81 25.11
CA GLU A 361 -9.28 -30.01 24.52
C GLU A 361 -9.48 -31.10 25.55
N ARG A 362 -8.48 -31.34 26.42
CA ARG A 362 -8.60 -32.32 27.51
C ARG A 362 -9.67 -31.94 28.52
N ALA A 363 -9.69 -30.67 28.93
CA ALA A 363 -10.72 -30.19 29.85
C ALA A 363 -12.12 -30.28 29.25
N SER A 364 -12.26 -29.98 27.96
CA SER A 364 -13.52 -30.11 27.22
C SER A 364 -13.96 -31.57 27.10
N ALA A 365 -13.05 -32.49 26.78
CA ALA A 365 -13.33 -33.91 26.70
C ALA A 365 -13.76 -34.47 28.07
N ALA A 366 -13.10 -34.06 29.17
CA ALA A 366 -13.49 -34.41 30.52
C ALA A 366 -14.91 -33.93 30.85
N LYS A 367 -15.18 -32.63 30.60
CA LYS A 367 -16.52 -32.05 30.81
C LYS A 367 -17.62 -32.80 30.07
N VAL A 368 -17.40 -33.12 28.81
CA VAL A 368 -18.38 -33.87 28.00
C VAL A 368 -18.55 -35.29 28.53
N GLY A 369 -17.45 -35.95 28.82
CA GLY A 369 -17.45 -37.32 29.37
C GLY A 369 -18.16 -37.39 30.73
N ASP A 370 -17.85 -36.46 31.64
CA ASP A 370 -18.49 -36.40 32.97
C ASP A 370 -19.99 -36.09 32.88
N SER A 371 -20.40 -35.19 31.98
CA SER A 371 -21.83 -34.88 31.75
C SER A 371 -22.59 -36.11 31.24
N ILE A 372 -22.06 -36.79 30.22
CA ILE A 372 -22.69 -37.99 29.66
C ILE A 372 -22.69 -39.11 30.71
N GLY A 373 -21.57 -39.28 31.42
CA GLY A 373 -21.45 -40.27 32.47
C GLY A 373 -22.46 -40.08 33.58
N ALA A 374 -22.69 -38.87 34.02
CA ALA A 374 -23.72 -38.56 35.03
C ALA A 374 -25.14 -38.95 34.58
N ASP A 375 -25.48 -38.65 33.29
CA ASP A 375 -26.79 -39.00 32.75
C ASP A 375 -26.94 -40.55 32.60
N LEU A 376 -25.90 -41.25 32.22
CA LEU A 376 -25.92 -42.71 32.10
C LEU A 376 -26.08 -43.39 33.48
N THR A 377 -25.36 -42.94 34.51
CA THR A 377 -25.43 -43.48 35.85
C THR A 377 -26.76 -43.12 36.58
N ALA A 378 -27.37 -41.97 36.26
CA ALA A 378 -28.69 -41.64 36.78
C ALA A 378 -29.78 -42.63 36.28
N ALA A 379 -29.66 -43.17 35.07
CA ALA A 379 -30.54 -44.18 34.52
C ALA A 379 -30.35 -45.58 35.12
N GLU A 380 -29.17 -45.89 35.72
CA GLU A 380 -28.92 -47.14 36.43
C GLU A 380 -29.43 -47.18 37.87
N ALA A 381 -29.71 -45.96 38.41
CA ALA A 381 -30.20 -45.80 39.81
C ALA A 381 -31.73 -45.63 39.92
N ALA A 382 -32.47 -45.61 38.81
CA ALA A 382 -33.90 -45.54 38.68
C ALA A 382 -34.53 -46.88 38.35
#